data_767a6e29cb0c0dd57a95188f231dd03f
#
_entry.id   767a6e29cb0c0dd57a95188f231dd03f
#
_cell.length_a   1.000
_cell.length_b   1.000
_cell.length_c   1.000
_cell.angle_alpha   90.00
_cell.angle_beta   90.00
_cell.angle_gamma   90.00
#
_symmetry.space_group_name_H-M   'P 1'
#
loop_
_entity.id
_entity.type
_entity.pdbx_description
1 polymer ?
#
loop_
_entity_poly.entity_id
_entity_poly.type
_entity_poly.pdbx_seq_one_letter_code
_entity_poly.pdbx_strand_id
1 'polypeptide(L)'
;MASFKSLGVTNHVIQGLEGLSIFKPTEIQIQSIPRLIKSPIDFIGMAQTGTGKTAAYSIPIIQNIDFTEPKIQALILCPTRELGQQIAKQIFKLTKYTEKIYVEAVYGGEKIEAQISSLRRKTHILVATPGRLLDLQRRKVVDLRPVSYTHLRAHETRE
;
A
#
# COMPACT_ATOMS: atom_id res chain seq x y z
N MET A 1 -20.94 -17.57 2.75
CA MET A 1 -19.48 -17.42 2.77
C MET A 1 -19.07 -16.03 2.33
N ALA A 2 -18.11 -15.43 3.02
CA ALA A 2 -17.58 -14.12 2.63
C ALA A 2 -16.81 -14.22 1.32
N SER A 3 -17.05 -13.27 0.40
CA SER A 3 -16.31 -13.10 -0.84
C SER A 3 -15.71 -11.70 -0.87
N PHE A 4 -14.71 -11.47 -1.69
CA PHE A 4 -14.18 -10.10 -1.83
C PHE A 4 -15.25 -9.12 -2.27
N LYS A 5 -16.17 -9.55 -3.13
CA LYS A 5 -17.30 -8.72 -3.55
C LYS A 5 -18.19 -8.35 -2.37
N SER A 6 -18.50 -9.31 -1.48
CA SER A 6 -19.31 -9.05 -0.28
C SER A 6 -18.62 -8.12 0.72
N LEU A 7 -17.30 -8.03 0.69
CA LEU A 7 -16.50 -7.11 1.52
C LEU A 7 -16.48 -5.68 0.97
N GLY A 8 -17.01 -5.44 -0.22
CA GLY A 8 -16.99 -4.14 -0.87
C GLY A 8 -15.84 -3.93 -1.85
N VAL A 9 -15.10 -4.98 -2.18
CA VAL A 9 -14.00 -4.90 -3.15
C VAL A 9 -14.56 -4.80 -4.56
N THR A 10 -14.04 -3.86 -5.35
CA THR A 10 -14.47 -3.62 -6.73
C THR A 10 -14.02 -4.75 -7.67
N ASN A 11 -14.74 -4.93 -8.78
CA ASN A 11 -14.44 -5.98 -9.75
C ASN A 11 -13.02 -5.87 -10.32
N HIS A 12 -12.53 -4.67 -10.57
CA HIS A 12 -11.19 -4.46 -11.12
C HIS A 12 -10.11 -4.92 -10.14
N VAL A 13 -10.28 -4.68 -8.84
CA VAL A 13 -9.36 -5.18 -7.81
C VAL A 13 -9.48 -6.69 -7.66
N ILE A 14 -10.69 -7.25 -7.74
CA ILE A 14 -10.92 -8.69 -7.71
C ILE A 14 -10.18 -9.37 -8.88
N GLN A 15 -10.22 -8.81 -10.08
CA GLN A 15 -9.43 -9.32 -11.21
C GLN A 15 -7.92 -9.33 -10.91
N GLY A 16 -7.42 -8.29 -10.25
CA GLY A 16 -6.02 -8.24 -9.78
C GLY A 16 -5.70 -9.35 -8.78
N LEU A 17 -6.61 -9.60 -7.84
CA LEU A 17 -6.48 -10.69 -6.86
C LEU A 17 -6.46 -12.06 -7.55
N GLU A 18 -7.35 -12.29 -8.50
CA GLU A 18 -7.41 -13.53 -9.29
C GLU A 18 -6.11 -13.76 -10.05
N GLY A 19 -5.52 -12.70 -10.60
CA GLY A 19 -4.21 -12.76 -11.25
C GLY A 19 -3.07 -13.17 -10.31
N LEU A 20 -3.25 -13.00 -9.00
CA LEU A 20 -2.35 -13.47 -7.96
C LEU A 20 -2.76 -14.83 -7.36
N SER A 21 -3.75 -15.50 -7.96
CA SER A 21 -4.35 -16.74 -7.46
C SER A 21 -4.97 -16.59 -6.06
N ILE A 22 -5.46 -15.41 -5.74
CA ILE A 22 -6.17 -15.11 -4.48
C ILE A 22 -7.66 -15.04 -4.79
N PHE A 23 -8.40 -16.08 -4.41
CA PHE A 23 -9.81 -16.24 -4.75
C PHE A 23 -10.75 -16.07 -3.56
N LYS A 24 -10.25 -16.30 -2.35
CA LYS A 24 -11.03 -16.21 -1.12
C LYS A 24 -10.36 -15.30 -0.11
N PRO A 25 -11.12 -14.44 0.60
CA PRO A 25 -10.56 -13.61 1.63
C PRO A 25 -10.15 -14.42 2.86
N THR A 26 -9.06 -14.00 3.47
CA THR A 26 -8.58 -14.51 4.74
C THR A 26 -9.33 -13.85 5.91
N GLU A 27 -9.17 -14.38 7.11
CA GLU A 27 -9.85 -13.84 8.31
C GLU A 27 -9.51 -12.36 8.55
N ILE A 28 -8.23 -11.99 8.46
CA ILE A 28 -7.83 -10.58 8.65
C ILE A 28 -8.42 -9.68 7.56
N GLN A 29 -8.55 -10.16 6.34
CA GLN A 29 -9.17 -9.42 5.25
C GLN A 29 -10.67 -9.23 5.47
N ILE A 30 -11.36 -10.26 5.93
CA ILE A 30 -12.80 -10.20 6.25
C ILE A 30 -13.07 -9.16 7.34
N GLN A 31 -12.21 -9.11 8.35
CA GLN A 31 -12.38 -8.18 9.47
C GLN A 31 -12.00 -6.74 9.14
N SER A 32 -10.97 -6.54 8.32
CA SER A 32 -10.40 -5.20 8.10
C SER A 32 -10.96 -4.49 6.87
N ILE A 33 -11.10 -5.16 5.74
CA ILE A 33 -11.42 -4.52 4.45
C ILE A 33 -12.74 -3.75 4.51
N PRO A 34 -13.86 -4.33 4.98
CA PRO A 34 -15.14 -3.59 4.98
C PRO A 34 -15.10 -2.32 5.84
N ARG A 35 -14.40 -2.38 6.96
CA ARG A 35 -14.29 -1.25 7.89
C ARG A 35 -13.44 -0.13 7.29
N LEU A 36 -12.29 -0.48 6.70
CA LEU A 36 -11.35 0.49 6.14
C LEU A 36 -11.83 1.11 4.83
N ILE A 37 -12.67 0.42 4.07
CA ILE A 37 -13.31 1.01 2.87
C ILE A 37 -14.36 2.04 3.28
N LYS A 38 -15.15 1.74 4.30
CA LYS A 38 -16.30 2.56 4.70
C LYS A 38 -15.91 3.90 5.32
N SER A 39 -14.86 3.93 6.13
CA SER A 39 -14.52 5.10 6.94
C SER A 39 -13.01 5.22 7.14
N PRO A 40 -12.48 6.45 7.14
CA PRO A 40 -11.10 6.68 7.55
C PRO A 40 -11.02 6.52 9.08
N ILE A 41 -10.74 5.32 9.54
CA ILE A 41 -10.58 4.99 10.95
C ILE A 41 -9.16 4.51 11.21
N ASP A 42 -8.67 4.75 12.42
CA ASP A 42 -7.45 4.12 12.88
C ASP A 42 -7.73 2.65 13.18
N PHE A 43 -6.87 1.78 12.69
CA PHE A 43 -7.05 0.34 12.78
C PHE A 43 -5.73 -0.35 13.12
N ILE A 44 -5.75 -1.20 14.14
CA ILE A 44 -4.62 -2.05 14.49
C ILE A 44 -5.01 -3.49 14.17
N GLY A 45 -4.35 -4.08 13.19
CA GLY A 45 -4.57 -5.48 12.79
C GLY A 45 -3.38 -6.35 13.15
N MET A 46 -3.61 -7.39 13.92
CA MET A 46 -2.61 -8.39 14.25
C MET A 46 -2.97 -9.71 13.57
N ALA A 47 -2.03 -10.23 12.79
CA ALA A 47 -2.18 -11.50 12.10
C ALA A 47 -0.81 -12.11 11.84
N GLN A 48 -0.76 -13.43 11.76
CA GLN A 48 0.48 -14.13 11.49
C GLN A 48 1.00 -13.86 10.06
N THR A 49 2.27 -14.18 9.83
CA THR A 49 2.91 -14.11 8.50
C THR A 49 2.14 -15.00 7.51
N GLY A 50 2.00 -14.54 6.27
CA GLY A 50 1.34 -15.31 5.21
C GLY A 50 -0.18 -15.32 5.27
N THR A 51 -0.80 -14.48 6.10
CA THR A 51 -2.27 -14.41 6.24
C THR A 51 -2.93 -13.35 5.36
N GLY A 52 -2.19 -12.75 4.44
CA GLY A 52 -2.74 -11.76 3.51
C GLY A 52 -2.87 -10.35 4.07
N LYS A 53 -2.04 -9.97 5.04
CA LYS A 53 -2.05 -8.62 5.62
C LYS A 53 -1.85 -7.52 4.57
N THR A 54 -0.97 -7.74 3.60
CA THR A 54 -0.69 -6.74 2.57
C THR A 54 -1.94 -6.38 1.77
N ALA A 55 -2.71 -7.36 1.32
CA ALA A 55 -3.98 -7.10 0.64
C ALA A 55 -5.01 -6.46 1.59
N ALA A 56 -5.00 -6.84 2.86
CA ALA A 56 -5.94 -6.33 3.85
C ALA A 56 -5.89 -4.80 4.01
N TYR A 57 -4.69 -4.19 3.97
CA TYR A 57 -4.57 -2.73 4.01
C TYR A 57 -4.44 -2.09 2.62
N SER A 58 -3.85 -2.79 1.66
CA SER A 58 -3.64 -2.23 0.32
C SER A 58 -4.96 -2.04 -0.44
N ILE A 59 -5.89 -2.97 -0.33
CA ILE A 59 -7.19 -2.89 -1.03
C ILE A 59 -7.97 -1.64 -0.62
N PRO A 60 -8.17 -1.33 0.67
CA PRO A 60 -8.83 -0.09 1.06
C PRO A 60 -8.10 1.17 0.56
N ILE A 61 -6.77 1.17 0.63
CA ILE A 61 -5.96 2.28 0.12
C ILE A 61 -6.21 2.46 -1.38
N ILE A 62 -6.09 1.40 -2.17
CA ILE A 62 -6.28 1.43 -3.63
C ILE A 62 -7.66 2.00 -3.98
N GLN A 63 -8.70 1.54 -3.31
CA GLN A 63 -10.08 1.97 -3.62
C GLN A 63 -10.39 3.41 -3.20
N ASN A 64 -9.60 3.99 -2.30
CA ASN A 64 -9.78 5.36 -1.84
C ASN A 64 -8.80 6.35 -2.50
N ILE A 65 -7.92 5.91 -3.39
CA ILE A 65 -7.05 6.82 -4.14
C ILE A 65 -7.87 7.57 -5.20
N ASP A 66 -7.71 8.89 -5.21
CA ASP A 66 -8.15 9.72 -6.33
C ASP A 66 -7.06 9.72 -7.40
N PHE A 67 -7.25 8.90 -8.42
CA PHE A 67 -6.26 8.75 -9.50
C PHE A 67 -6.12 9.99 -10.40
N THR A 68 -7.04 10.95 -10.30
CA THR A 68 -6.96 12.22 -11.04
C THR A 68 -6.00 13.22 -10.39
N GLU A 69 -5.74 13.07 -9.10
CA GLU A 69 -4.84 13.94 -8.33
C GLU A 69 -3.42 13.38 -8.31
N PRO A 70 -2.44 14.04 -8.95
CA PRO A 70 -1.06 13.54 -9.05
C PRO A 70 -0.25 13.82 -7.79
N LYS A 71 -0.75 13.39 -6.65
CA LYS A 71 -0.17 13.64 -5.32
C LYS A 71 -0.05 12.35 -4.53
N ILE A 72 0.91 12.31 -3.62
CA ILE A 72 1.05 11.19 -2.67
C ILE A 72 -0.13 11.26 -1.69
N GLN A 73 -1.00 10.28 -1.75
CA GLN A 73 -2.22 10.21 -0.93
C GLN A 73 -2.14 9.14 0.14
N ALA A 74 -1.26 8.17 -0.04
CA ALA A 74 -1.04 7.11 0.92
C ALA A 74 0.45 6.88 1.15
N LEU A 75 0.80 6.61 2.40
CA LEU A 75 2.16 6.30 2.83
C LEU A 75 2.17 4.96 3.53
N ILE A 76 3.03 4.06 3.07
CA ILE A 76 3.27 2.76 3.69
C ILE A 76 4.71 2.73 4.19
N LEU A 77 4.88 2.64 5.51
CA LEU A 77 6.19 2.52 6.13
C LEU A 77 6.52 1.04 6.36
N CYS A 78 7.71 0.65 6.00
CA CYS A 78 8.20 -0.70 6.21
C CYS A 78 9.65 -0.69 6.72
N PRO A 79 10.06 -1.72 7.49
CA PRO A 79 11.37 -1.70 8.14
C PRO A 79 12.54 -2.03 7.21
N THR A 80 12.32 -2.75 6.11
CA THR A 80 13.38 -3.23 5.23
C THR A 80 13.11 -2.90 3.77
N ARG A 81 14.19 -2.78 3.01
CA ARG A 81 14.17 -2.61 1.55
C ARG A 81 13.39 -3.73 0.85
N GLU A 82 13.68 -4.98 1.22
CA GLU A 82 13.10 -6.17 0.59
C GLU A 82 11.58 -6.19 0.77
N LEU A 83 11.11 -5.87 1.98
CA LEU A 83 9.68 -5.78 2.28
C LEU A 83 9.02 -4.64 1.49
N GLY A 84 9.68 -3.49 1.39
CA GLY A 84 9.19 -2.36 0.59
C GLY A 84 9.02 -2.71 -0.88
N GLN A 85 9.99 -3.42 -1.45
CA GLN A 85 9.91 -3.89 -2.83
C GLN A 85 8.76 -4.88 -3.04
N GLN A 86 8.57 -5.82 -2.11
CA GLN A 86 7.47 -6.79 -2.16
C GLN A 86 6.11 -6.11 -2.08
N ILE A 87 5.95 -5.16 -1.19
CA ILE A 87 4.70 -4.40 -1.03
C ILE A 87 4.36 -3.64 -2.31
N ALA A 88 5.32 -2.88 -2.84
CA ALA A 88 5.12 -2.11 -4.06
C ALA A 88 4.76 -3.01 -5.26
N LYS A 89 5.45 -4.14 -5.39
CA LYS A 89 5.17 -5.13 -6.44
C LYS A 89 3.78 -5.72 -6.32
N GLN A 90 3.34 -6.05 -5.12
CA GLN A 90 2.00 -6.60 -4.89
C GLN A 90 0.91 -5.56 -5.20
N ILE A 91 1.09 -4.31 -4.77
CA ILE A 91 0.14 -3.24 -5.09
C ILE A 91 0.08 -3.01 -6.60
N PHE A 92 1.22 -3.02 -7.28
CA PHE A 92 1.28 -2.91 -8.73
C PHE A 92 0.44 -4.01 -9.42
N LYS A 93 0.53 -5.25 -8.95
CA LYS A 93 -0.26 -6.36 -9.48
C LYS A 93 -1.76 -6.22 -9.16
N LEU A 94 -2.09 -5.76 -7.95
CA LEU A 94 -3.49 -5.54 -7.55
C LEU A 94 -4.17 -4.43 -8.37
N THR A 95 -3.40 -3.47 -8.86
CA THR A 95 -3.92 -2.33 -9.63
C THR A 95 -3.85 -2.53 -11.15
N LYS A 96 -3.55 -3.73 -11.60
CA LYS A 96 -3.38 -4.04 -13.04
C LYS A 96 -4.62 -3.69 -13.88
N TYR A 97 -5.81 -3.88 -13.32
CA TYR A 97 -7.08 -3.68 -14.03
C TYR A 97 -7.86 -2.45 -13.56
N THR A 98 -7.29 -1.69 -12.60
CA THR A 98 -7.89 -0.43 -12.13
C THR A 98 -7.47 0.74 -13.03
N GLU A 99 -8.04 1.92 -12.77
CA GLU A 99 -7.44 3.16 -13.27
C GLU A 99 -5.97 3.25 -12.81
N LYS A 100 -5.17 3.97 -13.57
CA LYS A 100 -3.72 3.96 -13.34
C LYS A 100 -3.34 4.61 -12.02
N ILE A 101 -2.82 3.80 -11.11
CA ILE A 101 -2.30 4.21 -9.81
C ILE A 101 -0.79 4.00 -9.81
N TYR A 102 -0.05 5.05 -9.47
CA TYR A 102 1.40 5.03 -9.46
C TYR A 102 1.91 4.75 -8.04
N VAL A 103 2.73 3.71 -7.92
CA VAL A 103 3.33 3.27 -6.66
C VAL A 103 4.84 3.40 -6.78
N GLU A 104 5.47 4.05 -5.82
CA GLU A 104 6.92 4.13 -5.73
C GLU A 104 7.41 3.60 -4.39
N ALA A 105 8.53 2.89 -4.42
CA ALA A 105 9.22 2.42 -3.21
C ALA A 105 10.56 3.15 -3.08
N VAL A 106 10.80 3.71 -1.89
CA VAL A 106 12.06 4.39 -1.57
C VAL A 106 12.69 3.76 -0.33
N TYR A 107 13.99 3.52 -0.39
CA TYR A 107 14.72 2.81 0.65
C TYR A 107 16.21 3.12 0.60
N GLY A 108 16.91 2.88 1.70
CA GLY A 108 18.37 3.02 1.75
C GLY A 108 19.12 1.99 0.91
N GLY A 109 20.42 2.21 0.72
CA GLY A 109 21.29 1.30 -0.04
C GLY A 109 21.28 1.51 -1.56
N GLU A 110 20.42 2.37 -2.07
CA GLU A 110 20.38 2.82 -3.47
C GLU A 110 20.75 4.30 -3.57
N LYS A 111 21.17 4.74 -4.74
CA LYS A 111 21.43 6.17 -4.96
C LYS A 111 20.16 6.98 -4.81
N ILE A 112 20.21 8.00 -3.95
CA ILE A 112 19.04 8.84 -3.68
C ILE A 112 18.58 9.60 -4.92
N GLU A 113 19.48 9.98 -5.81
CA GLU A 113 19.19 10.72 -7.04
C GLU A 113 18.23 9.96 -7.95
N ALA A 114 18.39 8.63 -8.06
CA ALA A 114 17.50 7.79 -8.84
C ALA A 114 16.08 7.79 -8.26
N GLN A 115 15.97 7.73 -6.93
CA GLN A 115 14.67 7.77 -6.25
C GLN A 115 14.02 9.14 -6.34
N ILE A 116 14.79 10.22 -6.24
CA ILE A 116 14.30 11.58 -6.47
C ILE A 116 13.75 11.73 -7.89
N SER A 117 14.46 11.21 -8.88
CA SER A 117 14.01 11.25 -10.28
C SER A 117 12.68 10.50 -10.47
N SER A 118 12.53 9.32 -9.84
CA SER A 118 11.28 8.55 -9.89
C SER A 118 10.13 9.30 -9.24
N LEU A 119 10.37 9.97 -8.11
CA LEU A 119 9.34 10.72 -7.37
C LEU A 119 8.86 11.99 -8.08
N ARG A 120 9.64 12.51 -9.03
CA ARG A 120 9.21 13.64 -9.88
C ARG A 120 8.08 13.26 -10.84
N ARG A 121 7.92 11.97 -11.09
CA ARG A 121 6.75 11.45 -11.81
C ARG A 121 5.55 11.42 -10.88
N LYS A 122 4.36 11.22 -11.45
CA LYS A 122 3.15 11.03 -10.64
C LYS A 122 3.34 9.88 -9.66
N THR A 123 3.05 10.10 -8.40
CA THR A 123 3.08 9.07 -7.36
C THR A 123 1.86 9.25 -6.47
N HIS A 124 1.06 8.21 -6.36
CA HIS A 124 -0.14 8.20 -5.51
C HIS A 124 0.12 7.49 -4.18
N ILE A 125 0.89 6.41 -4.21
CA ILE A 125 1.21 5.59 -3.04
C ILE A 125 2.74 5.54 -2.91
N LEU A 126 3.23 5.95 -1.75
CA LEU A 126 4.65 5.89 -1.42
C LEU A 126 4.89 4.78 -0.40
N VAL A 127 5.74 3.83 -0.76
CA VAL A 127 6.26 2.81 0.16
C VAL A 127 7.66 3.22 0.55
N ALA A 128 7.94 3.32 1.84
CA ALA A 128 9.21 3.88 2.28
C ALA A 128 9.80 3.18 3.51
N THR A 129 11.12 3.08 3.56
CA THR A 129 11.82 2.84 4.82
C THR A 129 11.99 4.20 5.55
N PRO A 130 11.90 4.24 6.89
CA PRO A 130 11.85 5.50 7.62
C PRO A 130 13.04 6.42 7.40
N GLY A 131 14.25 5.90 7.38
CA GLY A 131 15.46 6.71 7.21
C GLY A 131 15.52 7.42 5.87
N ARG A 132 15.19 6.71 4.79
CA ARG A 132 15.16 7.28 3.44
C ARG A 132 14.01 8.29 3.29
N LEU A 133 12.86 8.03 3.89
CA LEU A 133 11.75 8.98 3.90
C LEU A 133 12.14 10.30 4.56
N LEU A 134 12.80 10.24 5.72
CA LEU A 134 13.26 11.44 6.42
C LEU A 134 14.25 12.23 5.59
N ASP A 135 15.17 11.57 4.91
CA ASP A 135 16.15 12.23 4.04
C ASP A 135 15.46 12.95 2.87
N LEU A 136 14.52 12.28 2.21
CA LEU A 136 13.75 12.88 1.12
C LEU A 136 12.88 14.05 1.61
N GLN A 137 12.32 13.94 2.80
CA GLN A 137 11.53 15.02 3.40
C GLN A 137 12.40 16.24 3.74
N ARG A 138 13.58 16.02 4.31
CA ARG A 138 14.56 17.10 4.58
C ARG A 138 15.00 17.83 3.30
N ARG A 139 15.12 17.09 2.20
CA ARG A 139 15.45 17.66 0.87
C ARG A 139 14.26 18.29 0.18
N LYS A 140 13.08 18.28 0.80
CA LYS A 140 11.82 18.82 0.26
C LYS A 140 11.41 18.19 -1.09
N VAL A 141 11.76 16.92 -1.27
CA VAL A 141 11.42 16.15 -2.49
C VAL A 141 10.01 15.58 -2.42
N VAL A 142 9.55 15.24 -1.22
CA VAL A 142 8.21 14.66 -0.99
C VAL A 142 7.34 15.64 -0.23
N ASP A 143 6.07 15.72 -0.63
CA ASP A 143 5.02 16.45 0.08
C ASP A 143 4.02 15.45 0.66
N LEU A 144 4.02 15.32 1.98
CA LEU A 144 3.15 14.39 2.69
C LEU A 144 1.85 15.05 3.19
N ARG A 145 1.63 16.33 2.93
CA ARG A 145 0.40 17.03 3.37
C ARG A 145 -0.88 16.44 2.79
N PRO A 146 -0.92 15.96 1.52
CA PRO A 146 -2.11 15.32 0.98
C PRO A 146 -2.34 13.88 1.44
N VAL A 147 -1.45 13.32 2.26
CA VAL A 147 -1.56 11.93 2.72
C VAL A 147 -2.77 11.77 3.65
N SER A 148 -3.73 10.96 3.23
CA SER A 148 -4.93 10.63 3.99
C SER A 148 -4.84 9.25 4.65
N TYR A 149 -3.94 8.40 4.15
CA TYR A 149 -3.76 7.01 4.60
C TYR A 149 -2.31 6.77 4.95
N THR A 150 -2.06 6.35 6.19
CA THR A 150 -0.73 5.92 6.62
C THR A 150 -0.82 4.51 7.17
N HIS A 151 0.02 3.62 6.66
CA HIS A 151 0.16 2.26 7.15
C HIS A 151 1.57 2.05 7.68
N LEU A 152 1.66 1.51 8.90
CA LEU A 152 2.92 1.14 9.52
C LEU A 152 3.01 -0.38 9.58
N ARG A 153 3.92 -0.96 8.81
CA ARG A 153 4.24 -2.38 8.88
C ARG A 153 5.31 -2.61 9.92
N ALA A 154 4.94 -3.21 11.03
CA ALA A 154 5.88 -3.59 12.07
C ALA A 154 6.55 -4.94 11.75
N HIS A 155 7.76 -5.16 12.28
CA HIS A 155 8.37 -6.47 12.31
C HIS A 155 7.56 -7.41 13.20
N GLU A 156 7.37 -8.63 12.73
CA GLU A 156 6.93 -9.70 13.61
C GLU A 156 8.12 -10.12 14.46
N THR A 157 8.01 -9.92 15.77
CA THR A 157 8.96 -10.50 16.70
C THR A 157 8.77 -12.02 16.68
N ARG A 158 9.82 -12.73 16.29
CA ARG A 158 9.88 -14.15 16.56
C ARG A 158 10.12 -14.31 18.07
N GLU A 159 9.14 -14.88 18.72
CA GLU A 159 9.38 -15.41 20.05
C GLU A 159 10.36 -16.59 20.00
#